data_42e5d83847db0c441887027d9229ccd0
#
_entry.id   42e5d83847db0c441887027d9229ccd0
#
_cell.length_a   1.000
_cell.length_b   1.000
_cell.length_c   1.000
_cell.angle_alpha   90.00
_cell.angle_beta   90.00
_cell.angle_gamma   90.00
#
_symmetry.space_group_name_H-M   'P 1'
#
loop_
_entity.id
_entity.type
_entity.pdbx_description
1 polymer ?
#
loop_
_entity_poly.entity_id
_entity_poly.type
_entity_poly.pdbx_seq_one_letter_code
_entity_poly.pdbx_strand_id
1 'polypeptide(L)'
;MNVLEPIWVSTFTADTYSCIKNRGIHAAAKKVKQALREDPEGTTFCLKLDIRKFYPSINHDVLKSILRRKLKDKRLLRLLDEIIDSADGVPIGNYLSQYFANLYLTYFDHWIKEQKRVKHYFRYADDIVILASDKSYLHSLMGEIRAYLGDLKLEVKGNWQV
;
A
#
# COMPACT_ATOMS: atom_id res chain seq x y z
N MET A 1 11.94 -12.48 -11.86
CA MET A 1 10.61 -11.84 -11.70
C MET A 1 9.45 -12.77 -12.05
N ASN A 2 9.50 -13.49 -13.19
CA ASN A 2 8.36 -14.35 -13.62
C ASN A 2 7.89 -15.38 -12.57
N VAL A 3 8.78 -15.83 -11.68
CA VAL A 3 8.45 -16.78 -10.60
C VAL A 3 7.87 -16.09 -9.37
N LEU A 4 8.40 -14.91 -8.99
CA LEU A 4 8.01 -14.21 -7.76
C LEU A 4 6.75 -13.34 -7.94
N GLU A 5 6.57 -12.77 -9.12
CA GLU A 5 5.43 -11.88 -9.41
C GLU A 5 4.07 -12.53 -9.12
N PRO A 6 3.75 -13.76 -9.58
CA PRO A 6 2.48 -14.40 -9.25
C PRO A 6 2.27 -14.61 -7.75
N ILE A 7 3.34 -14.96 -7.03
CA ILE A 7 3.30 -15.19 -5.58
C ILE A 7 2.96 -13.87 -4.86
N TRP A 8 3.61 -12.77 -5.24
CA TRP A 8 3.40 -11.48 -4.61
C TRP A 8 2.07 -10.85 -4.99
N VAL A 9 1.71 -10.88 -6.28
CA VAL A 9 0.42 -10.33 -6.77
C VAL A 9 -0.77 -11.03 -6.11
N SER A 10 -0.67 -12.34 -5.83
CA SER A 10 -1.72 -13.07 -5.11
C SER A 10 -1.91 -12.61 -3.66
N THR A 11 -0.95 -11.86 -3.09
CA THR A 11 -1.07 -11.30 -1.74
C THR A 11 -1.66 -9.91 -1.70
N PHE A 12 -1.69 -9.19 -2.84
CA PHE A 12 -2.19 -7.83 -2.91
C PHE A 12 -3.72 -7.79 -2.96
N THR A 13 -4.31 -6.78 -2.34
CA THR A 13 -5.75 -6.55 -2.45
C THR A 13 -6.14 -6.13 -3.87
N ALA A 14 -7.43 -6.25 -4.21
CA ALA A 14 -7.96 -5.78 -5.49
C ALA A 14 -7.80 -4.25 -5.67
N ASP A 15 -7.64 -3.53 -4.57
CA ASP A 15 -7.58 -2.07 -4.50
C ASP A 15 -6.13 -1.50 -4.51
N THR A 16 -5.13 -2.36 -4.77
CA THR A 16 -3.73 -2.00 -5.02
C THR A 16 -3.49 -1.88 -6.52
N TYR A 17 -3.06 -0.71 -7.00
CA TYR A 17 -3.02 -0.40 -8.44
C TYR A 17 -1.63 -0.17 -9.02
N SER A 18 -0.62 0.11 -8.22
CA SER A 18 0.75 0.37 -8.71
C SER A 18 1.46 -0.90 -9.13
N CYS A 19 2.14 -0.87 -10.29
CA CYS A 19 3.07 -1.90 -10.74
C CYS A 19 2.49 -3.32 -10.86
N ILE A 20 1.21 -3.43 -11.11
CA ILE A 20 0.51 -4.68 -11.36
C ILE A 20 -0.04 -4.62 -12.78
N LYS A 21 0.17 -5.68 -13.56
CA LYS A 21 -0.35 -5.79 -14.92
C LYS A 21 -1.86 -5.53 -14.93
N ASN A 22 -2.31 -4.67 -15.85
CA ASN A 22 -3.71 -4.22 -16.00
C ASN A 22 -4.26 -3.40 -14.80
N ARG A 23 -3.41 -2.99 -13.85
CA ARG A 23 -3.77 -2.13 -12.72
C ARG A 23 -2.84 -0.92 -12.70
N GLY A 24 -3.10 0.10 -13.50
CA GLY A 24 -2.34 1.36 -13.51
C GLY A 24 -3.15 2.51 -12.94
N ILE A 25 -2.60 3.71 -13.00
CA ILE A 25 -3.26 4.95 -12.52
C ILE A 25 -4.64 5.16 -13.18
N HIS A 26 -4.79 4.81 -14.47
CA HIS A 26 -6.07 4.91 -15.16
C HIS A 26 -7.10 3.92 -14.62
N ALA A 27 -6.67 2.70 -14.24
CA ALA A 27 -7.55 1.73 -13.62
C ALA A 27 -8.01 2.19 -12.22
N ALA A 28 -7.10 2.76 -11.42
CA ALA A 28 -7.42 3.37 -10.14
C ALA A 28 -8.45 4.51 -10.32
N ALA A 29 -8.19 5.45 -11.21
CA ALA A 29 -9.09 6.57 -11.49
C ALA A 29 -10.47 6.11 -11.98
N LYS A 30 -10.52 5.06 -12.83
CA LYS A 30 -11.78 4.46 -13.28
C LYS A 30 -12.57 3.88 -12.11
N LYS A 31 -11.90 3.19 -11.17
CA LYS A 31 -12.56 2.62 -9.99
C LYS A 31 -13.06 3.68 -9.02
N VAL A 32 -12.31 4.75 -8.79
CA VAL A 32 -12.78 5.90 -8.01
C VAL A 32 -14.02 6.51 -8.66
N LYS A 33 -14.00 6.80 -9.97
CA LYS A 33 -15.16 7.33 -10.70
C LYS A 33 -16.36 6.39 -10.64
N GLN A 34 -16.15 5.09 -10.70
CA GLN A 34 -17.18 4.08 -10.56
C GLN A 34 -17.82 4.15 -9.17
N ALA A 35 -17.02 4.17 -8.09
CA ALA A 35 -17.51 4.29 -6.73
C ALA A 35 -18.36 5.53 -6.51
N LEU A 36 -17.90 6.70 -7.01
CA LEU A 36 -18.65 7.96 -6.93
C LEU A 36 -20.01 7.94 -7.63
N ARG A 37 -20.16 7.15 -8.71
CA ARG A 37 -21.42 7.01 -9.44
C ARG A 37 -22.37 6.00 -8.81
N GLU A 38 -21.82 4.88 -8.34
CA GLU A 38 -22.61 3.76 -7.82
C GLU A 38 -23.05 3.94 -6.38
N ASP A 39 -22.32 4.74 -5.60
CA ASP A 39 -22.57 4.98 -4.19
C ASP A 39 -22.34 6.45 -3.82
N PRO A 40 -23.15 7.40 -4.36
CA PRO A 40 -22.97 8.83 -4.09
C PRO A 40 -23.06 9.18 -2.60
N GLU A 41 -23.99 8.56 -1.87
CA GLU A 41 -24.17 8.79 -0.43
C GLU A 41 -23.00 8.24 0.39
N GLY A 42 -22.50 7.05 0.04
CA GLY A 42 -21.33 6.42 0.70
C GLY A 42 -19.98 7.04 0.35
N THR A 43 -19.95 7.99 -0.60
CA THR A 43 -18.70 8.62 -1.10
C THR A 43 -18.71 10.15 -0.98
N THR A 44 -19.49 10.71 -0.04
CA THR A 44 -19.66 12.16 0.16
C THR A 44 -18.35 12.85 0.56
N PHE A 45 -17.51 12.20 1.36
CA PHE A 45 -16.22 12.72 1.82
C PHE A 45 -15.07 11.88 1.32
N CYS A 46 -13.92 12.53 1.10
CA CYS A 46 -12.70 11.91 0.59
C CYS A 46 -11.52 12.19 1.52
N LEU A 47 -10.95 11.16 2.12
CA LEU A 47 -9.64 11.23 2.77
C LEU A 47 -8.57 10.94 1.72
N LYS A 48 -7.71 11.92 1.46
CA LYS A 48 -6.49 11.76 0.66
C LYS A 48 -5.27 11.89 1.57
N LEU A 49 -4.36 10.93 1.49
CA LEU A 49 -3.10 10.94 2.20
C LEU A 49 -1.98 10.36 1.34
N ASP A 50 -0.75 10.72 1.68
CA ASP A 50 0.48 10.32 1.02
C ASP A 50 1.54 10.00 2.10
N ILE A 51 2.38 9.01 1.85
CA ILE A 51 3.44 8.59 2.77
C ILE A 51 4.71 9.39 2.47
N ARG A 52 5.28 9.98 3.53
CA ARG A 52 6.48 10.81 3.41
C ARG A 52 7.68 9.97 3.00
N LYS A 53 8.35 10.37 1.89
CA LYS A 53 9.57 9.72 1.39
C LYS A 53 9.46 8.18 1.37
N PHE A 54 8.37 7.65 0.87
CA PHE A 54 7.99 6.24 1.02
C PHE A 54 9.14 5.27 0.72
N TYR A 55 9.71 5.28 -0.48
CA TYR A 55 10.78 4.35 -0.88
C TYR A 55 12.03 4.44 0.00
N PRO A 56 12.57 5.63 0.32
CA PRO A 56 13.69 5.74 1.25
C PRO A 56 13.36 5.38 2.70
N SER A 57 12.07 5.45 3.10
CA SER A 57 11.63 5.16 4.46
C SER A 57 11.30 3.69 4.72
N ILE A 58 11.36 2.84 3.69
CA ILE A 58 11.11 1.40 3.86
C ILE A 58 12.20 0.80 4.76
N ASN A 59 11.78 0.31 5.93
CA ASN A 59 12.68 -0.32 6.89
C ASN A 59 13.00 -1.76 6.46
N HIS A 60 14.29 -2.10 6.38
CA HIS A 60 14.76 -3.39 5.89
C HIS A 60 14.28 -4.57 6.74
N ASP A 61 14.34 -4.46 8.08
CA ASP A 61 13.94 -5.55 8.97
C ASP A 61 12.46 -5.88 8.83
N VAL A 62 11.61 -4.83 8.73
CA VAL A 62 10.17 -4.98 8.50
C VAL A 62 9.92 -5.64 7.15
N LEU A 63 10.56 -5.15 6.06
CA LEU A 63 10.41 -5.73 4.73
C LEU A 63 10.85 -7.19 4.69
N LYS A 64 12.02 -7.50 5.24
CA LYS A 64 12.56 -8.87 5.33
C LYS A 64 11.64 -9.80 6.13
N SER A 65 11.02 -9.30 7.20
CA SER A 65 10.04 -10.06 7.97
C SER A 65 8.80 -10.41 7.15
N ILE A 66 8.30 -9.45 6.36
CA ILE A 66 7.16 -9.64 5.44
C ILE A 66 7.49 -10.69 4.38
N LEU A 67 8.65 -10.61 3.74
CA LEU A 67 9.10 -11.58 2.74
C LEU A 67 9.15 -13.00 3.31
N ARG A 68 9.68 -13.19 4.53
CA ARG A 68 9.79 -14.48 5.20
C ARG A 68 8.46 -15.12 5.57
N ARG A 69 7.37 -14.37 5.62
CA ARG A 69 6.01 -14.92 5.79
C ARG A 69 5.57 -15.72 4.54
N LYS A 70 6.01 -15.32 3.36
CA LYS A 70 5.59 -15.90 2.07
C LYS A 70 6.63 -16.82 1.44
N LEU A 71 7.91 -16.51 1.61
CA LEU A 71 9.02 -17.25 1.01
C LEU A 71 9.74 -18.05 2.07
N LYS A 72 10.09 -19.31 1.75
CA LYS A 72 10.83 -20.22 2.64
C LYS A 72 12.17 -20.65 2.08
N ASP A 73 12.44 -20.45 0.80
CA ASP A 73 13.71 -20.77 0.17
C ASP A 73 14.82 -19.86 0.70
N LYS A 74 15.81 -20.46 1.40
CA LYS A 74 16.89 -19.74 2.06
C LYS A 74 17.85 -19.06 1.08
N ARG A 75 18.06 -19.63 -0.12
CA ARG A 75 18.97 -19.07 -1.12
C ARG A 75 18.33 -17.81 -1.75
N LEU A 76 17.04 -17.93 -2.09
CA LEU A 76 16.27 -16.81 -2.60
C LEU A 76 16.17 -15.67 -1.57
N LEU A 77 15.89 -15.98 -0.31
CA LEU A 77 15.82 -14.98 0.75
C LEU A 77 17.15 -14.25 0.95
N ARG A 78 18.29 -14.97 0.89
CA ARG A 78 19.62 -14.34 0.96
C ARG A 78 19.84 -13.36 -0.19
N LEU A 79 19.52 -13.76 -1.42
CA LEU A 79 19.62 -12.86 -2.59
C LEU A 79 18.76 -11.63 -2.45
N LEU A 80 17.50 -11.77 -1.97
CA LEU A 80 16.61 -10.65 -1.73
C LEU A 80 17.13 -9.74 -0.62
N ASP A 81 17.68 -10.30 0.45
CA ASP A 81 18.31 -9.53 1.53
C ASP A 81 19.49 -8.68 1.01
N GLU A 82 20.37 -9.24 0.18
CA GLU A 82 21.48 -8.51 -0.44
C GLU A 82 20.99 -7.35 -1.32
N ILE A 83 19.92 -7.57 -2.09
CA ILE A 83 19.31 -6.51 -2.92
C ILE A 83 18.70 -5.41 -2.03
N ILE A 84 18.00 -5.77 -0.97
CA ILE A 84 17.40 -4.81 -0.04
C ILE A 84 18.48 -3.99 0.66
N ASP A 85 19.57 -4.64 1.11
CA ASP A 85 20.66 -3.99 1.83
C ASP A 85 21.59 -3.14 0.93
N SER A 86 21.38 -3.16 -0.39
CA SER A 86 22.22 -2.41 -1.33
C SER A 86 21.97 -0.90 -1.37
N ALA A 87 20.93 -0.40 -0.70
CA ALA A 87 20.59 1.04 -0.65
C ALA A 87 19.81 1.36 0.63
N ASP A 88 19.77 2.63 1.01
CA ASP A 88 18.85 3.12 2.06
C ASP A 88 17.39 3.00 1.57
N GLY A 89 16.54 2.35 2.35
CA GLY A 89 15.19 1.98 1.92
C GLY A 89 15.21 0.94 0.81
N VAL A 90 14.55 1.23 -0.32
CA VAL A 90 14.62 0.39 -1.52
C VAL A 90 15.09 1.23 -2.72
N PRO A 91 15.98 0.68 -3.58
CA PRO A 91 16.58 1.44 -4.67
C PRO A 91 15.52 1.93 -5.66
N ILE A 92 15.50 3.24 -5.93
CA ILE A 92 14.58 3.86 -6.89
C ILE A 92 15.00 3.46 -8.32
N GLY A 93 14.01 3.13 -9.19
CA GLY A 93 14.24 2.75 -10.58
C GLY A 93 14.44 1.26 -10.82
N ASN A 94 14.51 0.45 -9.77
CA ASN A 94 14.52 -0.99 -9.89
C ASN A 94 13.07 -1.53 -9.90
N TYR A 95 12.74 -2.37 -10.89
CA TYR A 95 11.43 -3.01 -11.01
C TYR A 95 11.05 -3.81 -9.75
N LEU A 96 12.02 -4.45 -9.10
CA LEU A 96 11.83 -5.21 -7.87
C LEU A 96 11.40 -4.33 -6.68
N SER A 97 11.92 -3.11 -6.62
CA SER A 97 11.60 -2.14 -5.55
C SER A 97 10.13 -1.75 -5.51
N GLN A 98 9.48 -1.73 -6.66
CA GLN A 98 8.05 -1.45 -6.75
C GLN A 98 7.21 -2.57 -6.13
N TYR A 99 7.64 -3.83 -6.29
CA TYR A 99 7.01 -4.97 -5.61
C TYR A 99 7.30 -4.96 -4.12
N PHE A 100 8.52 -4.62 -3.70
CA PHE A 100 8.85 -4.46 -2.29
C PHE A 100 7.99 -3.40 -1.62
N ALA A 101 7.79 -2.27 -2.27
CA ALA A 101 6.91 -1.20 -1.79
C ALA A 101 5.46 -1.67 -1.64
N ASN A 102 4.93 -2.39 -2.63
CA ASN A 102 3.59 -2.97 -2.52
C ASN A 102 3.48 -4.03 -1.42
N LEU A 103 4.49 -4.91 -1.30
CA LEU A 103 4.54 -5.92 -0.25
C LEU A 103 4.60 -5.31 1.15
N TYR A 104 5.34 -4.21 1.31
CA TYR A 104 5.47 -3.51 2.58
C TYR A 104 4.13 -3.05 3.13
N LEU A 105 3.23 -2.58 2.27
CA LEU A 105 1.89 -2.11 2.63
C LEU A 105 0.80 -3.17 2.50
N THR A 106 1.11 -4.39 2.07
CA THR A 106 0.10 -5.44 1.85
C THR A 106 -0.76 -5.70 3.08
N TYR A 107 -0.14 -5.86 4.27
CA TYR A 107 -0.90 -6.14 5.49
C TYR A 107 -1.68 -4.92 6.00
N PHE A 108 -1.22 -3.72 5.69
CA PHE A 108 -1.98 -2.48 5.90
C PHE A 108 -3.22 -2.45 5.01
N ASP A 109 -3.10 -2.79 3.71
CA ASP A 109 -4.24 -2.88 2.80
C ASP A 109 -5.30 -3.88 3.30
N HIS A 110 -4.87 -5.07 3.73
CA HIS A 110 -5.75 -6.08 4.31
C HIS A 110 -6.41 -5.58 5.61
N TRP A 111 -5.66 -4.91 6.48
CA TRP A 111 -6.21 -4.33 7.70
C TRP A 111 -7.31 -3.30 7.40
N ILE A 112 -7.09 -2.40 6.43
CA ILE A 112 -8.10 -1.42 5.99
C ILE A 112 -9.35 -2.14 5.45
N LYS A 113 -9.19 -3.17 4.63
CA LYS A 113 -10.31 -3.85 3.97
C LYS A 113 -11.05 -4.81 4.89
N GLU A 114 -10.33 -5.61 5.66
CA GLU A 114 -10.90 -6.74 6.40
C GLU A 114 -11.27 -6.38 7.83
N GLN A 115 -10.42 -5.62 8.53
CA GLN A 115 -10.67 -5.24 9.91
C GLN A 115 -11.44 -3.92 10.03
N LYS A 116 -11.04 -2.89 9.28
CA LYS A 116 -11.76 -1.60 9.26
C LYS A 116 -12.97 -1.62 8.33
N ARG A 117 -13.08 -2.63 7.46
CA ARG A 117 -14.20 -2.83 6.52
C ARG A 117 -14.48 -1.61 5.65
N VAL A 118 -13.41 -0.88 5.28
CA VAL A 118 -13.52 0.29 4.40
C VAL A 118 -13.99 -0.16 3.02
N LYS A 119 -15.17 0.29 2.61
CA LYS A 119 -15.78 -0.09 1.32
C LYS A 119 -14.97 0.47 0.14
N HIS A 120 -14.70 1.76 0.15
CA HIS A 120 -14.07 2.51 -0.93
C HIS A 120 -12.65 2.92 -0.54
N TYR A 121 -11.70 2.04 -0.81
CA TYR A 121 -10.26 2.20 -0.58
C TYR A 121 -9.52 2.02 -1.89
N PHE A 122 -8.56 2.90 -2.18
CA PHE A 122 -7.76 2.85 -3.40
C PHE A 122 -6.34 3.27 -3.06
N ARG A 123 -5.35 2.44 -3.44
CA ARG A 123 -3.93 2.76 -3.24
C ARG A 123 -3.14 2.64 -4.54
N TYR A 124 -2.43 3.72 -4.86
CA TYR A 124 -1.44 3.74 -5.93
C TYR A 124 -0.06 4.10 -5.34
N ALA A 125 0.79 3.09 -5.14
CA ALA A 125 2.06 3.20 -4.41
C ALA A 125 1.85 3.79 -2.99
N ASP A 126 2.30 5.02 -2.75
CA ASP A 126 2.18 5.79 -1.51
C ASP A 126 0.94 6.69 -1.45
N ASP A 127 0.28 6.92 -2.59
CA ASP A 127 -0.98 7.67 -2.65
C ASP A 127 -2.16 6.79 -2.22
N ILE A 128 -2.90 7.22 -1.21
CA ILE A 128 -4.07 6.53 -0.66
C ILE A 128 -5.29 7.44 -0.71
N VAL A 129 -6.39 6.90 -1.23
CA VAL A 129 -7.70 7.55 -1.29
C VAL A 129 -8.73 6.66 -0.61
N ILE A 130 -9.48 7.22 0.33
CA ILE A 130 -10.58 6.56 1.03
C ILE A 130 -11.82 7.45 0.90
N LEU A 131 -12.96 6.87 0.47
CA LEU A 131 -14.23 7.57 0.40
C LEU A 131 -15.19 7.01 1.44
N ALA A 132 -15.95 7.89 2.10
CA ALA A 132 -16.95 7.52 3.10
C ALA A 132 -18.07 8.58 3.17
N SER A 133 -19.18 8.21 3.81
CA SER A 133 -20.32 9.11 4.05
C SER A 133 -20.13 10.05 5.24
N ASP A 134 -19.16 9.76 6.13
CA ASP A 134 -18.97 10.49 7.39
C ASP A 134 -17.53 11.04 7.50
N LYS A 135 -17.45 12.35 7.64
CA LYS A 135 -16.20 13.08 7.81
C LYS A 135 -15.52 12.76 9.15
N SER A 136 -16.29 12.63 10.22
CA SER A 136 -15.77 12.33 11.57
C SER A 136 -15.16 10.94 11.60
N TYR A 137 -15.80 9.96 10.92
CA TYR A 137 -15.24 8.64 10.72
C TYR A 137 -13.88 8.68 10.04
N LEU A 138 -13.73 9.45 8.94
CA LEU A 138 -12.46 9.58 8.23
C LEU A 138 -11.36 10.21 9.09
N HIS A 139 -11.69 11.19 9.94
CA HIS A 139 -10.73 11.77 10.90
C HIS A 139 -10.29 10.75 11.95
N SER A 140 -11.21 9.97 12.49
CA SER A 140 -10.89 8.88 13.44
C SER A 140 -10.00 7.83 12.78
N LEU A 141 -10.40 7.37 11.59
CA LEU A 141 -9.64 6.38 10.81
C LEU A 141 -8.22 6.88 10.48
N MET A 142 -8.06 8.18 10.20
CA MET A 142 -6.75 8.77 9.96
C MET A 142 -5.82 8.66 11.18
N GLY A 143 -6.34 8.79 12.40
CA GLY A 143 -5.57 8.55 13.62
C GLY A 143 -5.04 7.11 13.70
N GLU A 144 -5.90 6.15 13.40
CA GLU A 144 -5.56 4.72 13.40
C GLU A 144 -4.57 4.36 12.26
N ILE A 145 -4.75 4.96 11.07
CA ILE A 145 -3.81 4.83 9.94
C ILE A 145 -2.42 5.31 10.34
N ARG A 146 -2.32 6.47 11.01
CA ARG A 146 -1.03 6.99 11.48
C ARG A 146 -0.35 6.05 12.48
N ALA A 147 -1.11 5.49 13.41
CA ALA A 147 -0.58 4.52 14.37
C ALA A 147 -0.05 3.28 13.65
N TYR A 148 -0.84 2.68 12.75
CA TYR A 148 -0.43 1.50 11.99
C TYR A 148 0.81 1.75 11.13
N LEU A 149 0.85 2.86 10.38
CA LEU A 149 2.00 3.22 9.56
C LEU A 149 3.22 3.54 10.41
N GLY A 150 3.04 4.12 11.61
CA GLY A 150 4.11 4.33 12.58
C GLY A 150 4.76 3.02 13.05
N ASP A 151 3.96 1.96 13.27
CA ASP A 151 4.48 0.62 13.58
C ASP A 151 5.32 0.04 12.43
N LEU A 152 4.97 0.38 11.20
CA LEU A 152 5.76 0.09 10.00
C LEU A 152 6.95 1.05 9.79
N LYS A 153 7.25 1.96 10.73
CA LYS A 153 8.30 2.98 10.59
C LYS A 153 8.08 3.96 9.43
N LEU A 154 6.82 4.20 9.08
CA LEU A 154 6.41 5.15 8.04
C LEU A 154 5.71 6.36 8.66
N GLU A 155 5.82 7.50 7.98
CA GLU A 155 5.20 8.76 8.37
C GLU A 155 4.26 9.26 7.27
N VAL A 156 3.05 9.68 7.63
CA VAL A 156 2.13 10.34 6.71
C VAL A 156 2.54 11.79 6.53
N LYS A 157 2.52 12.31 5.29
CA LYS A 157 2.75 13.74 5.02
C LYS A 157 1.74 14.62 5.77
N GLY A 158 2.19 15.80 6.18
CA GLY A 158 1.35 16.75 6.92
C GLY A 158 0.19 17.38 6.11
N ASN A 159 0.19 17.25 4.80
CA ASN A 159 -0.79 17.82 3.88
C ASN A 159 -1.97 16.89 3.54
N TRP A 160 -2.26 15.90 4.37
CA TRP A 160 -3.46 15.06 4.21
C TRP A 160 -4.75 15.90 4.36
N GLN A 161 -5.82 15.48 3.70
CA GLN A 161 -7.09 16.23 3.63
C GLN A 161 -8.29 15.29 3.73
N VAL A 162 -9.34 15.78 4.36
CA VAL A 162 -10.69 15.21 4.31
C VAL A 162 -11.66 16.23 3.74
#